data_4739afe569cf73f270e759a2a3c38b6d
#
_entry.id   4739afe569cf73f270e759a2a3c38b6d
#
_cell.length_a   1.000
_cell.length_b   1.000
_cell.length_c   1.000
_cell.angle_alpha   90.00
_cell.angle_beta   90.00
_cell.angle_gamma   90.00
#
_symmetry.space_group_name_H-M   'P 1'
#
loop_
_entity.id
_entity.type
_entity.pdbx_description
1 polymer ?
#
loop_
_entity_poly.entity_id
_entity_poly.type
_entity_poly.pdbx_seq_one_letter_code
_entity_poly.pdbx_strand_id
1 'polypeptide(L)'
;MSAPVESLLRDLAPQVLGALVRKYESFDTCEDAVQEALLAAAQQWPAEGIPVNPKGWLITVASRRWIELWRNESARRRREENAALQAPPEPDPVPGVDDTLTLLMLCCHPSLTTVSQVALTLRAVGGLTTPEIARALLVPDGTVGQRISRAKKQIKASGAEFRMPPDAERDERMVAVLHVLYLIFNEGYTASSGDALHRVELTASVQIGRASCRERV
;
A
#
# COMPACT_ATOMS: atom_id res chain seq x y z
N MET A 1 9.07 -0.50 19.37
CA MET A 1 8.66 0.74 18.65
C MET A 1 7.82 1.58 19.59
N SER A 2 7.96 2.89 19.54
CA SER A 2 7.09 3.79 20.30
C SER A 2 5.73 3.87 19.59
N ALA A 3 4.60 3.68 20.29
CA ALA A 3 3.24 3.72 19.73
C ALA A 3 2.95 4.95 18.84
N PRO A 4 3.47 6.17 19.16
CA PRO A 4 3.29 7.34 18.30
C PRO A 4 3.94 7.23 16.92
N VAL A 5 5.13 6.62 16.83
CA VAL A 5 5.84 6.43 15.55
C VAL A 5 5.10 5.44 14.68
N GLU A 6 4.61 4.36 15.26
CA GLU A 6 3.89 3.32 14.52
C GLU A 6 2.57 3.84 13.92
N SER A 7 1.78 4.58 14.71
CA SER A 7 0.55 5.21 14.21
C SER A 7 0.84 6.17 13.06
N LEU A 8 1.85 7.04 13.22
CA LEU A 8 2.24 8.00 12.18
C LEU A 8 2.67 7.29 10.88
N LEU A 9 3.44 6.21 10.97
CA LEU A 9 3.87 5.45 9.79
C LEU A 9 2.69 4.82 9.05
N ARG A 10 1.70 4.30 9.77
CA ARG A 10 0.47 3.76 9.16
C ARG A 10 -0.33 4.83 8.45
N ASP A 11 -0.51 6.00 9.06
CA ASP A 11 -1.24 7.12 8.45
C ASP A 11 -0.54 7.67 7.19
N LEU A 12 0.79 7.63 7.16
CA LEU A 12 1.59 8.12 6.03
C LEU A 12 1.75 7.07 4.91
N ALA A 13 1.70 5.78 5.22
CA ALA A 13 1.95 4.71 4.26
C ALA A 13 1.12 4.82 2.96
N PRO A 14 -0.23 4.96 2.99
CA PRO A 14 -1.02 5.08 1.77
C PRO A 14 -0.71 6.35 0.98
N GLN A 15 -0.40 7.46 1.66
CA GLN A 15 -0.07 8.72 1.02
C GLN A 15 1.28 8.68 0.29
N VAL A 16 2.26 8.00 0.89
CA VAL A 16 3.59 7.80 0.28
C VAL A 16 3.48 6.83 -0.89
N LEU A 17 2.74 5.74 -0.73
CA LEU A 17 2.54 4.76 -1.80
C LEU A 17 1.80 5.37 -2.99
N GLY A 18 0.69 6.06 -2.77
CA GLY A 18 -0.05 6.75 -3.83
C GLY A 18 0.83 7.72 -4.62
N ALA A 19 1.63 8.52 -3.89
CA ALA A 19 2.56 9.47 -4.49
C ALA A 19 3.61 8.78 -5.38
N LEU A 20 4.18 7.65 -4.94
CA LEU A 20 5.17 6.90 -5.72
C LEU A 20 4.53 6.21 -6.93
N VAL A 21 3.37 5.57 -6.76
CA VAL A 21 2.69 4.87 -7.87
C VAL A 21 2.29 5.83 -8.96
N ARG A 22 1.79 7.03 -8.61
CA ARG A 22 1.49 8.08 -9.58
C ARG A 22 2.72 8.52 -10.38
N LYS A 23 3.90 8.52 -9.74
CA LYS A 23 5.15 8.95 -10.39
C LYS A 23 5.78 7.87 -11.26
N TYR A 24 5.80 6.63 -10.78
CA TYR A 24 6.57 5.55 -11.38
C TYR A 24 5.72 4.48 -12.07
N GLU A 25 4.40 4.58 -11.99
CA GLU A 25 3.40 3.70 -12.65
C GLU A 25 3.56 2.19 -12.38
N SER A 26 4.41 1.81 -11.41
CA SER A 26 4.70 0.42 -11.05
C SER A 26 4.29 0.15 -9.61
N PHE A 27 3.04 -0.26 -9.40
CA PHE A 27 2.50 -0.54 -8.07
C PHE A 27 3.35 -1.56 -7.28
N ASP A 28 3.76 -2.65 -7.93
CA ASP A 28 4.53 -3.73 -7.30
C ASP A 28 5.85 -3.22 -6.69
N THR A 29 6.67 -2.58 -7.51
CA THR A 29 7.98 -2.05 -7.10
C THR A 29 7.84 -0.87 -6.13
N CYS A 30 6.81 -0.01 -6.31
CA CYS A 30 6.55 1.09 -5.39
C CYS A 30 6.14 0.59 -4.00
N GLU A 31 5.30 -0.44 -3.92
CA GLU A 31 4.90 -1.02 -2.64
C GLU A 31 6.12 -1.59 -1.90
N ASP A 32 6.97 -2.35 -2.57
CA ASP A 32 8.19 -2.88 -1.96
C ASP A 32 9.11 -1.75 -1.46
N ALA A 33 9.32 -0.71 -2.26
CA ALA A 33 10.14 0.45 -1.88
C ALA A 33 9.57 1.22 -0.68
N VAL A 34 8.26 1.38 -0.60
CA VAL A 34 7.59 2.03 0.55
C VAL A 34 7.75 1.19 1.81
N GLN A 35 7.59 -0.12 1.74
CA GLN A 35 7.79 -0.99 2.91
C GLN A 35 9.22 -0.90 3.46
N GLU A 36 10.23 -0.84 2.59
CA GLU A 36 11.61 -0.63 3.03
C GLU A 36 11.82 0.74 3.66
N ALA A 37 11.18 1.79 3.13
CA ALA A 37 11.26 3.12 3.72
C ALA A 37 10.57 3.20 5.10
N LEU A 38 9.40 2.56 5.26
CA LEU A 38 8.71 2.45 6.54
C LEU A 38 9.54 1.68 7.56
N LEU A 39 10.20 0.59 7.16
CA LEU A 39 11.10 -0.16 8.01
C LEU A 39 12.30 0.68 8.46
N ALA A 40 12.92 1.43 7.55
CA ALA A 40 14.01 2.34 7.86
C ALA A 40 13.58 3.42 8.87
N ALA A 41 12.41 4.03 8.67
CA ALA A 41 11.85 5.00 9.61
C ALA A 41 11.58 4.39 10.99
N ALA A 42 11.01 3.19 11.04
CA ALA A 42 10.75 2.47 12.28
C ALA A 42 12.02 2.14 13.09
N GLN A 43 13.16 2.00 12.41
CA GLN A 43 14.47 1.78 13.04
C GLN A 43 15.16 3.07 13.45
N GLN A 44 15.09 4.12 12.65
CA GLN A 44 15.84 5.37 12.84
C GLN A 44 15.12 6.38 13.76
N TRP A 45 13.82 6.61 13.55
CA TRP A 45 13.10 7.65 14.25
C TRP A 45 13.02 7.49 15.79
N PRO A 46 12.97 6.28 16.36
CA PRO A 46 13.02 6.14 17.80
C PRO A 46 14.32 6.67 18.46
N ALA A 47 15.43 6.64 17.72
CA ALA A 47 16.74 7.10 18.22
C ALA A 47 17.07 8.53 17.79
N GLU A 48 16.73 8.92 16.57
CA GLU A 48 17.11 10.21 15.96
C GLU A 48 16.01 11.28 16.05
N GLY A 49 14.78 10.87 16.40
CA GLY A 49 13.60 11.73 16.41
C GLY A 49 12.86 11.72 15.06
N ILE A 50 11.58 12.12 15.10
CA ILE A 50 10.76 12.25 13.90
C ILE A 50 11.20 13.51 13.15
N PRO A 51 11.50 13.42 11.82
CA PRO A 51 11.90 14.59 11.05
C PRO A 51 10.76 15.62 10.93
N VAL A 52 11.10 16.89 10.67
CA VAL A 52 10.13 18.00 10.52
C VAL A 52 9.12 17.71 9.40
N ASN A 53 9.54 17.05 8.33
CA ASN A 53 8.66 16.61 7.25
C ASN A 53 8.76 15.08 7.07
N PRO A 54 8.03 14.29 7.89
CA PRO A 54 8.13 12.83 7.87
C PRO A 54 7.64 12.23 6.54
N LYS A 55 6.60 12.78 5.93
CA LYS A 55 6.11 12.35 4.60
C LYS A 55 7.17 12.57 3.51
N GLY A 56 7.77 13.75 3.47
CA GLY A 56 8.83 14.07 2.50
C GLY A 56 10.06 13.18 2.68
N TRP A 57 10.42 12.87 3.91
CA TRP A 57 11.52 11.94 4.22
C TRP A 57 11.22 10.53 3.69
N LEU A 58 10.02 10.00 3.96
CA LEU A 58 9.59 8.69 3.47
C LEU A 58 9.56 8.64 1.94
N ILE A 59 9.02 9.65 1.27
CA ILE A 59 9.02 9.74 -0.21
C ILE A 59 10.45 9.71 -0.77
N THR A 60 11.36 10.44 -0.14
CA THR A 60 12.77 10.50 -0.57
C THR A 60 13.45 9.14 -0.43
N VAL A 61 13.29 8.48 0.71
CA VAL A 61 13.88 7.16 0.97
C VAL A 61 13.27 6.12 0.03
N ALA A 62 11.94 6.09 -0.10
CA ALA A 62 11.25 5.15 -0.98
C ALA A 62 11.62 5.38 -2.46
N SER A 63 11.77 6.63 -2.92
CA SER A 63 12.23 6.92 -4.28
C SER A 63 13.64 6.39 -4.57
N ARG A 64 14.57 6.53 -3.61
CA ARG A 64 15.93 5.96 -3.72
C ARG A 64 15.88 4.44 -3.83
N ARG A 65 15.07 3.79 -2.99
CA ARG A 65 14.88 2.34 -3.00
C ARG A 65 14.25 1.86 -4.30
N TRP A 66 13.26 2.58 -4.81
CA TRP A 66 12.66 2.28 -6.11
C TRP A 66 13.69 2.30 -7.24
N ILE A 67 14.57 3.33 -7.29
CA ILE A 67 15.64 3.44 -8.29
C ILE A 67 16.62 2.26 -8.17
N GLU A 68 16.99 1.83 -6.97
CA GLU A 68 17.84 0.67 -6.74
C GLU A 68 17.19 -0.62 -7.26
N LEU A 69 15.93 -0.86 -6.90
CA LEU A 69 15.15 -2.02 -7.37
C LEU A 69 15.01 -2.03 -8.89
N TRP A 70 14.71 -0.88 -9.48
CA TRP A 70 14.59 -0.72 -10.93
C TRP A 70 15.91 -1.00 -11.65
N ARG A 71 17.05 -0.51 -11.13
CA ARG A 71 18.39 -0.79 -11.68
C ARG A 71 18.73 -2.27 -11.62
N ASN A 72 18.45 -2.92 -10.52
CA ASN A 72 18.69 -4.36 -10.34
C ASN A 72 17.85 -5.20 -11.31
N GLU A 73 16.56 -4.88 -11.46
CA GLU A 73 15.67 -5.57 -12.40
C GLU A 73 16.07 -5.31 -13.86
N SER A 74 16.42 -4.07 -14.19
CA SER A 74 16.92 -3.71 -15.53
C SER A 74 18.25 -4.41 -15.86
N ALA A 75 19.16 -4.54 -14.88
CA ALA A 75 20.41 -5.28 -15.04
C ALA A 75 20.17 -6.80 -15.21
N ARG A 76 19.12 -7.33 -14.54
CA ARG A 76 18.70 -8.73 -14.73
C ARG A 76 18.15 -8.96 -16.13
N ARG A 77 17.21 -8.12 -16.60
CA ARG A 77 16.65 -8.21 -17.95
C ARG A 77 17.67 -8.06 -19.05
N ARG A 78 18.68 -7.20 -18.86
CA ARG A 78 19.80 -7.07 -19.82
C ARG A 78 20.61 -8.34 -19.97
N ARG A 79 20.84 -9.07 -18.88
CA ARG A 79 21.53 -10.36 -18.93
C ARG A 79 20.70 -11.42 -19.67
N GLU A 80 19.37 -11.27 -19.63
CA GLU A 80 18.42 -12.19 -20.27
C GLU A 80 18.09 -11.80 -21.73
N GLU A 81 18.10 -10.48 -22.10
CA GLU A 81 17.49 -9.99 -23.36
C GLU A 81 18.36 -9.08 -24.23
N ASN A 82 19.61 -8.74 -23.89
CA ASN A 82 20.44 -7.76 -24.66
C ASN A 82 19.74 -6.41 -24.94
N ALA A 83 18.86 -5.93 -24.06
CA ALA A 83 17.99 -4.79 -24.29
C ALA A 83 18.62 -3.42 -24.02
N ALA A 84 18.19 -2.39 -24.76
CA ALA A 84 18.68 -1.02 -24.71
C ALA A 84 18.36 -0.30 -23.38
N LEU A 85 19.22 0.67 -23.02
CA LEU A 85 19.15 1.48 -21.79
C LEU A 85 17.99 2.47 -21.83
N GLN A 86 17.02 2.33 -20.90
CA GLN A 86 16.20 3.46 -20.46
C GLN A 86 16.85 4.08 -19.21
N ALA A 87 16.93 5.40 -19.14
CA ALA A 87 17.40 6.11 -17.96
C ALA A 87 16.34 6.05 -16.85
N PRO A 88 16.73 5.93 -15.57
CA PRO A 88 15.78 6.02 -14.48
C PRO A 88 15.14 7.42 -14.42
N PRO A 89 13.84 7.53 -14.09
CA PRO A 89 13.20 8.84 -13.90
C PRO A 89 13.88 9.62 -12.76
N GLU A 90 14.08 10.93 -12.96
CA GLU A 90 14.65 11.79 -11.93
C GLU A 90 13.69 11.98 -10.74
N PRO A 91 14.23 12.19 -9.53
CA PRO A 91 13.42 12.44 -8.33
C PRO A 91 12.90 13.87 -8.30
N ASP A 92 11.77 14.15 -8.99
CA ASP A 92 11.06 15.42 -8.86
C ASP A 92 10.20 15.48 -7.59
N PRO A 93 9.91 16.70 -7.07
CA PRO A 93 8.99 16.87 -5.95
C PRO A 93 7.62 16.28 -6.27
N VAL A 94 7.09 15.44 -5.38
CA VAL A 94 5.77 14.82 -5.55
C VAL A 94 4.72 15.77 -4.97
N PRO A 95 3.71 16.22 -5.75
CA PRO A 95 2.62 17.06 -5.24
C PRO A 95 1.85 16.38 -4.11
N GLY A 96 1.39 17.17 -3.13
CA GLY A 96 0.69 16.68 -1.94
C GLY A 96 -0.78 16.29 -2.18
N VAL A 97 -1.08 15.58 -3.27
CA VAL A 97 -2.43 15.07 -3.57
C VAL A 97 -2.70 13.83 -2.73
N ASP A 98 -3.93 13.70 -2.23
CA ASP A 98 -4.39 12.47 -1.58
C ASP A 98 -4.87 11.47 -2.63
N ASP A 99 -4.10 10.40 -2.82
CA ASP A 99 -4.35 9.32 -3.77
C ASP A 99 -5.00 8.09 -3.12
N THR A 100 -5.41 8.18 -1.85
CA THR A 100 -5.91 7.02 -1.08
C THR A 100 -7.10 6.36 -1.75
N LEU A 101 -8.04 7.13 -2.29
CA LEU A 101 -9.19 6.56 -3.00
C LEU A 101 -8.76 5.84 -4.29
N THR A 102 -7.87 6.43 -5.07
CA THR A 102 -7.33 5.79 -6.28
C THR A 102 -6.60 4.49 -5.94
N LEU A 103 -5.86 4.49 -4.83
CA LEU A 103 -5.19 3.30 -4.32
C LEU A 103 -6.18 2.21 -3.89
N LEU A 104 -7.29 2.57 -3.20
CA LEU A 104 -8.37 1.65 -2.85
C LEU A 104 -9.01 1.04 -4.10
N MET A 105 -9.30 1.87 -5.12
CA MET A 105 -9.84 1.38 -6.40
C MET A 105 -8.90 0.38 -7.07
N LEU A 106 -7.58 0.60 -7.01
CA LEU A 106 -6.60 -0.34 -7.54
C LEU A 106 -6.54 -1.63 -6.71
N CYS A 107 -6.51 -1.55 -5.38
CA CYS A 107 -6.49 -2.72 -4.49
C CYS A 107 -7.76 -3.57 -4.58
N CYS A 108 -8.90 -2.94 -4.93
CA CYS A 108 -10.19 -3.61 -5.14
C CYS A 108 -10.48 -3.88 -6.64
N HIS A 109 -9.45 -4.03 -7.47
CA HIS A 109 -9.61 -4.28 -8.91
C HIS A 109 -10.41 -5.57 -9.16
N PRO A 110 -11.35 -5.59 -10.14
CA PRO A 110 -12.22 -6.76 -10.41
C PRO A 110 -11.47 -8.03 -10.82
N SER A 111 -10.24 -7.90 -11.31
CA SER A 111 -9.40 -9.06 -11.59
C SER A 111 -8.99 -9.84 -10.34
N LEU A 112 -9.10 -9.25 -9.15
CA LEU A 112 -8.70 -9.86 -7.89
C LEU A 112 -9.86 -10.57 -7.20
N THR A 113 -9.57 -11.67 -6.50
CA THR A 113 -10.53 -12.28 -5.57
C THR A 113 -10.71 -11.38 -4.33
N THR A 114 -11.88 -11.42 -3.70
CA THR A 114 -12.17 -10.65 -2.47
C THR A 114 -11.12 -10.85 -1.38
N VAL A 115 -10.64 -12.07 -1.18
CA VAL A 115 -9.59 -12.36 -0.18
C VAL A 115 -8.26 -11.68 -0.53
N SER A 116 -7.93 -11.58 -1.82
CA SER A 116 -6.75 -10.87 -2.29
C SER A 116 -6.92 -9.36 -2.17
N GLN A 117 -8.12 -8.85 -2.47
CA GLN A 117 -8.47 -7.42 -2.29
C GLN A 117 -8.32 -7.01 -0.82
N VAL A 118 -8.85 -7.79 0.13
CA VAL A 118 -8.71 -7.55 1.57
C VAL A 118 -7.24 -7.52 1.98
N ALA A 119 -6.47 -8.55 1.63
CA ALA A 119 -5.06 -8.64 2.01
C ALA A 119 -4.23 -7.47 1.43
N LEU A 120 -4.48 -7.11 0.17
CA LEU A 120 -3.78 -6.03 -0.52
C LEU A 120 -4.18 -4.66 0.05
N THR A 121 -5.46 -4.45 0.37
CA THR A 121 -5.94 -3.21 1.00
C THR A 121 -5.34 -3.02 2.39
N LEU A 122 -5.30 -4.07 3.21
CA LEU A 122 -4.64 -4.01 4.51
C LEU A 122 -3.15 -3.65 4.40
N ARG A 123 -2.48 -4.17 3.38
CA ARG A 123 -1.07 -3.89 3.11
C ARG A 123 -0.84 -2.46 2.64
N ALA A 124 -1.52 -2.07 1.55
CA ALA A 124 -1.25 -0.85 0.81
C ALA A 124 -1.88 0.41 1.45
N VAL A 125 -3.09 0.26 2.01
CA VAL A 125 -3.85 1.37 2.61
C VAL A 125 -3.79 1.33 4.13
N GLY A 126 -3.85 0.14 4.73
CA GLY A 126 -3.74 -0.04 6.18
C GLY A 126 -2.31 0.04 6.71
N GLY A 127 -1.30 -0.03 5.86
CA GLY A 127 0.11 0.02 6.26
C GLY A 127 0.55 -1.17 7.14
N LEU A 128 -0.22 -2.28 7.12
CA LEU A 128 0.07 -3.44 7.95
C LEU A 128 1.20 -4.29 7.35
N THR A 129 2.00 -4.87 8.21
CA THR A 129 3.02 -5.86 7.84
C THR A 129 2.38 -7.22 7.52
N THR A 130 3.07 -8.07 6.77
CA THR A 130 2.58 -9.43 6.46
C THR A 130 2.23 -10.24 7.70
N PRO A 131 3.04 -10.25 8.80
CA PRO A 131 2.66 -10.95 10.03
C PRO A 131 1.42 -10.36 10.72
N GLU A 132 1.21 -9.04 10.67
CA GLU A 132 0.01 -8.41 11.23
C GLU A 132 -1.25 -8.82 10.45
N ILE A 133 -1.18 -8.79 9.11
CA ILE A 133 -2.27 -9.25 8.24
C ILE A 133 -2.57 -10.73 8.48
N ALA A 134 -1.54 -11.57 8.60
CA ALA A 134 -1.68 -13.00 8.86
C ALA A 134 -2.40 -13.28 10.19
N ARG A 135 -2.01 -12.58 11.25
CA ARG A 135 -2.70 -12.62 12.54
C ARG A 135 -4.13 -12.10 12.44
N ALA A 136 -4.36 -11.03 11.70
CA ALA A 136 -5.68 -10.45 11.49
C ALA A 136 -6.63 -11.42 10.78
N LEU A 137 -6.15 -12.12 9.77
CA LEU A 137 -6.94 -13.05 8.96
C LEU A 137 -6.88 -14.51 9.46
N LEU A 138 -6.20 -14.79 10.57
CA LEU A 138 -6.02 -16.12 11.16
C LEU A 138 -5.45 -17.15 10.16
N VAL A 139 -4.46 -16.72 9.36
CA VAL A 139 -3.78 -17.57 8.36
C VAL A 139 -2.26 -17.49 8.54
N PRO A 140 -1.49 -18.50 8.06
CA PRO A 140 -0.03 -18.45 8.12
C PRO A 140 0.56 -17.28 7.31
N ASP A 141 1.67 -16.70 7.81
CA ASP A 141 2.38 -15.57 7.16
C ASP A 141 2.72 -15.84 5.68
N GLY A 142 3.22 -17.03 5.38
CA GLY A 142 3.53 -17.44 4.00
C GLY A 142 2.32 -17.43 3.07
N THR A 143 1.12 -17.70 3.60
CA THR A 143 -0.13 -17.64 2.83
C THR A 143 -0.45 -16.20 2.43
N VAL A 144 -0.31 -15.24 3.36
CA VAL A 144 -0.53 -13.81 3.09
C VAL A 144 0.49 -13.28 2.10
N GLY A 145 1.78 -13.58 2.30
CA GLY A 145 2.84 -13.17 1.38
C GLY A 145 2.59 -13.65 -0.05
N GLN A 146 2.19 -14.91 -0.23
CA GLN A 146 1.83 -15.46 -1.55
C GLN A 146 0.59 -14.78 -2.14
N ARG A 147 -0.44 -14.50 -1.33
CA ARG A 147 -1.66 -13.80 -1.80
C ARG A 147 -1.33 -12.41 -2.30
N ILE A 148 -0.58 -11.62 -1.53
CA ILE A 148 -0.16 -10.27 -1.91
C ILE A 148 0.69 -10.31 -3.19
N SER A 149 1.68 -11.20 -3.27
CA SER A 149 2.52 -11.34 -4.46
C SER A 149 1.72 -11.71 -5.71
N ARG A 150 0.77 -12.65 -5.60
CA ARG A 150 -0.12 -13.01 -6.71
C ARG A 150 -1.04 -11.87 -7.11
N ALA A 151 -1.62 -11.13 -6.14
CA ALA A 151 -2.47 -9.98 -6.40
C ALA A 151 -1.70 -8.88 -7.15
N LYS A 152 -0.49 -8.56 -6.73
CA LYS A 152 0.39 -7.59 -7.41
C LYS A 152 0.66 -8.01 -8.86
N LYS A 153 1.01 -9.27 -9.09
CA LYS A 153 1.23 -9.82 -10.44
C LYS A 153 -0.05 -9.76 -11.30
N GLN A 154 -1.20 -10.02 -10.71
CA GLN A 154 -2.49 -10.01 -11.41
C GLN A 154 -2.91 -8.59 -11.81
N ILE A 155 -2.73 -7.59 -10.95
CA ILE A 155 -2.91 -6.17 -11.28
C ILE A 155 -2.00 -5.79 -12.47
N LYS A 156 -0.71 -6.14 -12.40
CA LYS A 156 0.24 -5.88 -13.48
C LYS A 156 -0.18 -6.55 -14.80
N ALA A 157 -0.62 -7.80 -14.74
CA ALA A 157 -1.06 -8.56 -15.91
C ALA A 157 -2.38 -8.04 -16.50
N SER A 158 -3.27 -7.44 -15.69
CA SER A 158 -4.53 -6.85 -16.16
C SER A 158 -4.33 -5.51 -16.87
N GLY A 159 -3.13 -4.93 -16.85
CA GLY A 159 -2.89 -3.60 -17.42
C GLY A 159 -3.58 -2.47 -16.64
N ALA A 160 -3.99 -2.72 -15.38
CA ALA A 160 -4.64 -1.72 -14.56
C ALA A 160 -3.73 -0.51 -14.33
N GLU A 161 -4.22 0.68 -14.68
CA GLU A 161 -3.53 1.94 -14.48
C GLU A 161 -3.89 2.57 -13.14
N PHE A 162 -2.96 3.35 -12.58
CA PHE A 162 -3.19 4.11 -11.34
C PHE A 162 -3.96 5.39 -11.63
N ARG A 163 -5.26 5.23 -11.87
CA ARG A 163 -6.20 6.33 -12.11
C ARG A 163 -7.60 5.97 -11.61
N MET A 164 -8.41 7.00 -11.41
CA MET A 164 -9.82 6.79 -11.11
C MET A 164 -10.49 6.08 -12.30
N PRO A 165 -11.35 5.08 -12.04
CA PRO A 165 -12.11 4.41 -13.10
C PRO A 165 -13.02 5.42 -13.82
N PRO A 166 -13.38 5.14 -15.10
CA PRO A 166 -14.38 5.91 -15.82
C PRO A 166 -15.70 6.01 -15.04
N ASP A 167 -16.46 7.08 -15.23
CA ASP A 167 -17.72 7.32 -14.52
C ASP A 167 -18.68 6.13 -14.60
N ALA A 168 -18.76 5.48 -15.77
CA ALA A 168 -19.62 4.32 -16.00
C ALA A 168 -19.27 3.09 -15.12
N GLU A 169 -18.03 2.97 -14.66
CA GLU A 169 -17.56 1.85 -13.83
C GLU A 169 -17.41 2.23 -12.36
N ARG A 170 -17.45 3.54 -12.04
CA ARG A 170 -17.11 4.07 -10.71
C ARG A 170 -17.99 3.54 -9.63
N ASP A 171 -19.31 3.46 -9.86
CA ASP A 171 -20.27 3.01 -8.86
C ASP A 171 -20.06 1.52 -8.51
N GLU A 172 -19.87 0.66 -9.51
CA GLU A 172 -19.57 -0.76 -9.29
C GLU A 172 -18.25 -0.95 -8.53
N ARG A 173 -17.23 -0.20 -8.92
CA ARG A 173 -15.93 -0.23 -8.25
C ARG A 173 -16.01 0.29 -6.81
N MET A 174 -16.82 1.32 -6.56
CA MET A 174 -17.06 1.84 -5.22
C MET A 174 -17.77 0.82 -4.33
N VAL A 175 -18.75 0.08 -4.85
CA VAL A 175 -19.40 -1.03 -4.12
C VAL A 175 -18.37 -2.08 -3.70
N ALA A 176 -17.44 -2.46 -4.57
CA ALA A 176 -16.36 -3.40 -4.23
C ALA A 176 -15.45 -2.85 -3.12
N VAL A 177 -15.06 -1.58 -3.19
CA VAL A 177 -14.28 -0.90 -2.14
C VAL A 177 -15.02 -0.93 -0.80
N LEU A 178 -16.29 -0.52 -0.79
CA LEU A 178 -17.10 -0.50 0.43
C LEU A 178 -17.30 -1.90 1.01
N HIS A 179 -17.46 -2.92 0.17
CA HIS A 179 -17.55 -4.31 0.61
C HIS A 179 -16.24 -4.78 1.28
N VAL A 180 -15.09 -4.50 0.69
CA VAL A 180 -13.78 -4.82 1.28
C VAL A 180 -13.59 -4.10 2.61
N LEU A 181 -13.89 -2.81 2.69
CA LEU A 181 -13.81 -2.04 3.93
C LEU A 181 -14.75 -2.58 5.02
N TYR A 182 -15.95 -3.02 4.63
CA TYR A 182 -16.90 -3.67 5.55
C TYR A 182 -16.36 -5.00 6.09
N LEU A 183 -15.76 -5.83 5.25
CA LEU A 183 -15.13 -7.09 5.69
C LEU A 183 -13.98 -6.83 6.67
N ILE A 184 -13.11 -5.86 6.37
CA ILE A 184 -12.00 -5.47 7.25
C ILE A 184 -12.53 -4.97 8.60
N PHE A 185 -13.60 -4.16 8.58
CA PHE A 185 -14.22 -3.66 9.79
C PHE A 185 -14.81 -4.78 10.65
N ASN A 186 -15.53 -5.72 10.04
CA ASN A 186 -16.14 -6.85 10.76
C ASN A 186 -15.08 -7.76 11.39
N GLU A 187 -13.99 -8.06 10.68
CA GLU A 187 -12.87 -8.83 11.25
C GLU A 187 -12.23 -8.09 12.43
N GLY A 188 -12.11 -6.77 12.35
CA GLY A 188 -11.65 -5.94 13.46
C GLY A 188 -12.60 -5.95 14.66
N TYR A 189 -13.91 -5.96 14.40
CA TYR A 189 -14.95 -5.89 15.45
C TYR A 189 -15.20 -7.25 16.13
N THR A 190 -15.26 -8.35 15.37
CA THR A 190 -15.48 -9.69 15.91
C THR A 190 -14.32 -10.17 16.80
N ALA A 191 -13.10 -9.71 16.53
CA ALA A 191 -11.96 -9.97 17.40
C ALA A 191 -12.03 -9.16 18.72
N SER A 192 -12.83 -8.11 18.80
CA SER A 192 -13.03 -7.29 20.02
C SER A 192 -13.98 -7.93 21.04
N SER A 193 -14.70 -9.00 20.67
CA SER A 193 -15.61 -9.70 21.57
C SER A 193 -14.97 -10.86 22.36
N GLY A 194 -13.66 -11.12 22.16
CA GLY A 194 -12.87 -12.06 22.97
C GLY A 194 -11.89 -11.32 23.88
N ASP A 195 -11.51 -11.92 25.02
CA ASP A 195 -10.63 -11.36 26.06
C ASP A 195 -9.22 -10.90 25.63
N ALA A 196 -8.94 -10.79 24.34
CA ALA A 196 -7.64 -10.44 23.80
C ALA A 196 -7.74 -9.40 22.68
N LEU A 197 -7.30 -8.20 23.00
CA LEU A 197 -6.79 -7.17 22.09
C LEU A 197 -7.79 -6.64 21.05
N HIS A 198 -8.26 -5.43 21.31
CA HIS A 198 -8.78 -4.53 20.29
C HIS A 198 -7.83 -4.56 19.07
N ARG A 199 -8.32 -5.05 17.94
CA ARG A 199 -7.65 -4.86 16.64
C ARG A 199 -7.88 -3.41 16.16
N VAL A 200 -7.46 -2.46 16.98
CA VAL A 200 -7.55 -1.00 16.73
C VAL A 200 -6.96 -0.68 15.35
N GLU A 201 -5.98 -1.44 14.93
CA GLU A 201 -5.28 -1.34 13.65
C GLU A 201 -6.19 -1.50 12.42
N LEU A 202 -7.12 -2.48 12.46
CA LEU A 202 -8.08 -2.70 11.38
C LEU A 202 -9.15 -1.60 11.33
N THR A 203 -9.56 -1.13 12.49
CA THR A 203 -10.57 -0.06 12.60
C THR A 203 -10.01 1.28 12.10
N ALA A 204 -8.75 1.59 12.39
CA ALA A 204 -8.07 2.78 11.89
C ALA A 204 -7.97 2.78 10.36
N SER A 205 -7.63 1.63 9.74
CA SER A 205 -7.58 1.48 8.27
C SER A 205 -8.92 1.78 7.59
N VAL A 206 -10.03 1.37 8.22
CA VAL A 206 -11.39 1.67 7.72
C VAL A 206 -11.73 3.15 7.84
N GLN A 207 -11.29 3.81 8.92
CA GLN A 207 -11.53 5.25 9.11
C GLN A 207 -10.82 6.09 8.05
N ILE A 208 -9.56 5.75 7.71
CA ILE A 208 -8.80 6.40 6.63
C ILE A 208 -9.54 6.23 5.30
N GLY A 209 -9.94 5.01 4.94
CA GLY A 209 -10.69 4.74 3.71
C GLY A 209 -12.04 5.47 3.64
N ARG A 210 -12.77 5.55 4.77
CA ARG A 210 -14.05 6.27 4.84
C ARG A 210 -13.89 7.79 4.74
N ALA A 211 -12.86 8.37 5.32
CA ALA A 211 -12.57 9.80 5.20
C ALA A 211 -12.29 10.16 3.73
N SER A 212 -11.40 9.43 3.06
CA SER A 212 -11.09 9.64 1.64
C SER A 212 -12.29 9.44 0.70
N CYS A 213 -13.21 8.52 1.03
CA CYS A 213 -14.45 8.34 0.27
C CYS A 213 -15.44 9.50 0.47
N ARG A 214 -15.50 10.10 1.68
CA ARG A 214 -16.44 11.19 1.99
C ARG A 214 -16.08 12.54 1.35
N GLU A 215 -14.80 12.81 1.17
CA GLU A 215 -14.34 14.08 0.62
C GLU A 215 -14.48 14.17 -0.91
N ARG A 216 -14.81 13.06 -1.60
CA ARG A 216 -14.84 12.97 -3.07
C ARG A 216 -16.19 12.53 -3.66
N VAL A 217 -17.23 12.41 -2.83
CA VAL A 217 -18.62 12.23 -3.23
C VAL A 217 -19.39 13.54 -3.02
#